data_c102d2c286b160b28130f6643c754db1
#
_entry.id   c102d2c286b160b28130f6643c754db1
#
_cell.length_a   1.000
_cell.length_b   1.000
_cell.length_c   1.000
_cell.angle_alpha   90.00
_cell.angle_beta   90.00
_cell.angle_gamma   90.00
#
_symmetry.space_group_name_H-M   'P 1'
#
loop_
_entity.id
_entity.type
_entity.pdbx_description
1 polymer ?
#
loop_
_entity_poly.entity_id
_entity_poly.type
_entity_poly.pdbx_seq_one_letter_code
_entity_poly.pdbx_strand_id
1 'polypeptide(L)'
;MNTKPSILSLRARGTRSGLANLVLIGLLGLSSALGQSSATFKKQLKHDDDKAEYNTLFKITDNIALMAYSGYKGFGYIRTFSIASDGSTIDQLGELKFDDEDARMIDVEQIASDIFVVAYTGRSDDGFITTIKVSADGKTIAQPKKLEHDNANAVGSRLVKVDSDTYALYYYSDKSYVKTFDIAADGSTITEVAKVAASPSHNHDKTFAGQFIKSDQGFFIAAHTYSSSAYASTWTISNDGKSIAMKKAQTLSNFRYGISIVQLDSDTYAFFGNGYNKKHNSGSINWGSAVRTYDIAVDGSSFTYRSGMTYGDNSNFYPSALKLKDGIVAVAGNDGN
;
A
#
# COMPACT_ATOMS: atom_id res chain seq x y z
N MET A 1 18.78 19.92 5.49
CA MET A 1 17.38 19.79 5.07
C MET A 1 17.26 18.46 4.36
N ASN A 2 16.78 17.42 5.07
CA ASN A 2 16.58 16.09 4.49
C ASN A 2 15.20 16.04 3.85
N THR A 3 15.14 16.19 2.53
CA THR A 3 13.92 15.88 1.79
C THR A 3 13.77 14.35 1.73
N LYS A 4 12.84 13.80 2.52
CA LYS A 4 12.42 12.40 2.37
C LYS A 4 11.88 12.20 0.95
N PRO A 5 12.22 11.09 0.26
CA PRO A 5 11.64 10.79 -1.04
C PRO A 5 10.13 10.56 -0.87
N SER A 6 9.34 11.28 -1.65
CA SER A 6 7.89 11.05 -1.73
C SER A 6 7.63 9.76 -2.51
N ILE A 7 7.12 8.75 -1.81
CA ILE A 7 6.73 7.47 -2.40
C ILE A 7 5.35 7.64 -3.05
N LEU A 8 5.27 7.48 -4.37
CA LEU A 8 4.00 7.40 -5.09
C LEU A 8 3.65 5.92 -5.27
N SER A 9 2.80 5.36 -4.41
CA SER A 9 2.24 4.04 -4.65
C SER A 9 0.86 4.18 -5.27
N LEU A 10 0.72 3.85 -6.54
CA LEU A 10 -0.55 3.77 -7.24
C LEU A 10 -0.98 2.29 -7.28
N ARG A 11 -2.07 1.95 -6.59
CA ARG A 11 -2.68 0.62 -6.64
C ARG A 11 -3.93 0.68 -7.51
N ALA A 12 -3.87 0.07 -8.68
CA ALA A 12 -5.06 -0.19 -9.48
C ALA A 12 -5.38 -1.69 -9.43
N ARG A 13 -6.58 -2.08 -8.99
CA ARG A 13 -7.13 -3.41 -9.21
C ARG A 13 -7.95 -3.39 -10.49
N GLY A 14 -7.48 -4.06 -11.53
CA GLY A 14 -8.30 -4.36 -12.70
C GLY A 14 -9.30 -5.47 -12.39
N THR A 15 -10.59 -5.23 -12.60
CA THR A 15 -11.59 -6.27 -12.76
C THR A 15 -11.35 -7.02 -14.07
N ARG A 16 -11.76 -8.29 -14.13
CA ARG A 16 -11.64 -9.23 -15.25
C ARG A 16 -11.69 -8.53 -16.61
N SER A 17 -10.64 -8.71 -17.42
CA SER A 17 -10.48 -8.27 -18.82
C SER A 17 -10.01 -6.83 -19.12
N GLY A 18 -9.24 -6.19 -18.24
CA GLY A 18 -8.62 -4.88 -18.53
C GLY A 18 -7.17 -5.01 -18.99
N LEU A 19 -6.80 -4.28 -20.05
CA LEU A 19 -5.44 -4.11 -20.51
C LEU A 19 -4.55 -3.55 -19.37
N ALA A 20 -3.43 -4.20 -19.10
CA ALA A 20 -2.46 -3.74 -18.10
C ALA A 20 -1.70 -2.50 -18.59
N ASN A 21 -2.08 -1.33 -18.11
CA ASN A 21 -1.50 -0.06 -18.55
C ASN A 21 -0.85 0.68 -17.39
N LEU A 22 0.41 1.08 -17.60
CA LEU A 22 1.05 2.09 -16.75
C LEU A 22 0.69 3.47 -17.32
N VAL A 23 -0.14 4.22 -16.61
CA VAL A 23 -0.52 5.59 -16.98
C VAL A 23 0.27 6.58 -16.15
N LEU A 24 1.13 7.37 -16.80
CA LEU A 24 1.85 8.45 -16.15
C LEU A 24 1.08 9.76 -16.33
N ILE A 25 0.50 10.29 -15.25
CA ILE A 25 -0.08 11.63 -15.22
C ILE A 25 1.01 12.57 -14.73
N GLY A 26 1.56 13.38 -15.62
CA GLY A 26 2.52 14.42 -15.28
C GLY A 26 1.85 15.55 -14.51
N LEU A 27 2.17 15.72 -13.23
CA LEU A 27 1.88 16.94 -12.49
C LEU A 27 2.93 17.99 -12.85
N LEU A 28 2.55 18.98 -13.63
CA LEU A 28 3.40 20.14 -13.92
C LEU A 28 3.54 21.04 -12.69
N GLY A 29 4.77 21.52 -12.50
CA GLY A 29 5.16 22.40 -11.40
C GLY A 29 4.27 23.64 -11.26
N LEU A 30 3.96 23.96 -10.03
CA LEU A 30 3.25 25.17 -9.62
C LEU A 30 4.12 26.41 -9.95
N SER A 31 3.81 27.10 -11.02
CA SER A 31 4.15 28.51 -11.13
C SER A 31 3.05 29.33 -10.44
N SER A 32 3.43 30.13 -9.47
CA SER A 32 2.57 31.05 -8.73
C SER A 32 2.15 32.23 -9.61
N ALA A 33 1.17 32.00 -10.49
CA ALA A 33 0.36 33.04 -11.10
C ALA A 33 -1.02 32.43 -11.35
N LEU A 34 -2.06 33.15 -10.95
CA LEU A 34 -3.48 32.82 -11.03
C LEU A 34 -3.88 32.17 -12.38
N GLY A 35 -3.62 30.87 -12.52
CA GLY A 35 -3.97 30.08 -13.68
C GLY A 35 -4.31 28.65 -13.26
N GLN A 36 -5.42 28.11 -13.71
CA GLN A 36 -5.79 26.70 -13.54
C GLN A 36 -4.65 25.83 -14.08
N SER A 37 -3.96 25.08 -13.20
CA SER A 37 -3.03 24.06 -13.63
C SER A 37 -3.83 22.87 -14.18
N SER A 38 -3.77 22.66 -15.50
CA SER A 38 -4.37 21.51 -16.15
C SER A 38 -3.43 20.32 -16.08
N ALA A 39 -3.93 19.16 -15.63
CA ALA A 39 -3.20 17.90 -15.77
C ALA A 39 -3.13 17.54 -17.28
N THR A 40 -1.93 17.22 -17.77
CA THR A 40 -1.74 16.81 -19.16
C THR A 40 -1.27 15.37 -19.19
N PHE A 41 -2.00 14.51 -19.92
CA PHE A 41 -1.56 13.16 -20.23
C PHE A 41 -0.28 13.22 -21.09
N LYS A 42 0.76 12.51 -20.69
CA LYS A 42 2.06 12.51 -21.37
C LYS A 42 2.28 11.22 -22.17
N LYS A 43 2.27 10.08 -21.48
CA LYS A 43 2.60 8.79 -22.09
C LYS A 43 1.90 7.65 -21.38
N GLN A 44 1.65 6.57 -22.10
CA GLN A 44 1.16 5.29 -21.62
C GLN A 44 2.02 4.18 -22.18
N LEU A 45 2.35 3.19 -21.34
CA LEU A 45 2.99 1.94 -21.72
C LEU A 45 2.12 0.77 -21.27
N LYS A 46 1.77 -0.13 -22.20
CA LYS A 46 1.20 -1.43 -21.84
C LYS A 46 2.35 -2.31 -21.38
N HIS A 47 2.35 -2.69 -20.10
CA HIS A 47 3.46 -3.41 -19.49
C HIS A 47 3.24 -4.93 -19.43
N ASP A 48 2.03 -5.42 -19.67
CA ASP A 48 1.72 -6.84 -19.77
C ASP A 48 0.63 -7.08 -20.82
N ASP A 49 0.76 -8.15 -21.60
CA ASP A 49 -0.20 -8.47 -22.66
C ASP A 49 -1.42 -9.23 -22.15
N ASP A 50 -1.29 -9.91 -21.02
CA ASP A 50 -2.36 -10.72 -20.46
C ASP A 50 -3.07 -10.00 -19.30
N LYS A 51 -2.55 -10.15 -18.10
CA LYS A 51 -3.19 -9.70 -16.86
C LYS A 51 -2.15 -9.02 -15.97
N ALA A 52 -2.51 -7.90 -15.36
CA ALA A 52 -1.72 -7.31 -14.29
C ALA A 52 -2.62 -6.86 -13.14
N GLU A 53 -2.52 -7.54 -12.02
CA GLU A 53 -3.27 -7.25 -10.79
C GLU A 53 -2.31 -6.92 -9.65
N TYR A 54 -2.83 -6.32 -8.58
CA TYR A 54 -2.05 -5.99 -7.37
C TYR A 54 -0.81 -5.15 -7.65
N ASN A 55 -0.89 -4.26 -8.64
CA ASN A 55 0.23 -3.41 -9.05
C ASN A 55 0.68 -2.52 -7.89
N THR A 56 1.98 -2.54 -7.58
CA THR A 56 2.63 -1.61 -6.67
C THR A 56 3.79 -0.95 -7.41
N LEU A 57 3.73 0.36 -7.52
CA LEU A 57 4.77 1.17 -8.19
C LEU A 57 5.66 1.82 -7.14
N PHE A 58 6.96 1.76 -7.34
CA PHE A 58 7.96 2.33 -6.44
C PHE A 58 9.00 3.15 -7.22
N LYS A 59 9.34 4.33 -6.74
CA LYS A 59 10.39 5.17 -7.34
C LYS A 59 11.76 4.71 -6.85
N ILE A 60 12.66 4.33 -7.76
CA ILE A 60 14.06 4.00 -7.45
C ILE A 60 14.90 5.27 -7.50
N THR A 61 14.87 5.98 -8.64
CA THR A 61 15.54 7.26 -8.88
C THR A 61 14.56 8.26 -9.49
N ASP A 62 15.01 9.45 -9.85
CA ASP A 62 14.16 10.42 -10.54
C ASP A 62 13.65 9.92 -11.89
N ASN A 63 14.40 9.01 -12.53
CA ASN A 63 14.10 8.51 -13.87
C ASN A 63 13.87 6.99 -13.94
N ILE A 64 13.95 6.26 -12.82
CA ILE A 64 13.74 4.81 -12.78
C ILE A 64 12.67 4.48 -11.75
N ALA A 65 11.68 3.70 -12.18
CA ALA A 65 10.64 3.15 -11.34
C ALA A 65 10.67 1.61 -11.37
N LEU A 66 10.28 1.00 -10.26
CA LEU A 66 10.03 -0.43 -10.10
C LEU A 66 8.51 -0.66 -10.00
N MET A 67 8.02 -1.69 -10.64
CA MET A 67 6.66 -2.16 -10.46
C MET A 67 6.66 -3.64 -10.10
N ALA A 68 5.98 -3.98 -9.02
CA ALA A 68 5.66 -5.34 -8.63
C ALA A 68 4.19 -5.63 -8.94
N TYR A 69 3.89 -6.78 -9.52
CA TYR A 69 2.52 -7.12 -9.90
C TYR A 69 2.31 -8.62 -10.06
N SER A 70 1.03 -9.04 -10.05
CA SER A 70 0.59 -10.38 -10.44
C SER A 70 0.27 -10.38 -11.92
N GLY A 71 0.99 -11.13 -12.71
CA GLY A 71 0.87 -11.21 -14.16
C GLY A 71 0.18 -12.47 -14.67
N TYR A 72 0.67 -13.00 -15.79
CA TYR A 72 0.16 -14.21 -16.41
C TYR A 72 0.05 -15.37 -15.41
N LYS A 73 -1.09 -16.07 -15.39
CA LYS A 73 -1.41 -17.18 -14.48
C LYS A 73 -1.32 -16.87 -12.98
N GLY A 74 -1.22 -15.60 -12.60
CA GLY A 74 -1.04 -15.22 -11.20
C GLY A 74 0.42 -15.14 -10.77
N PHE A 75 1.38 -15.37 -11.64
CA PHE A 75 2.82 -15.33 -11.33
C PHE A 75 3.25 -13.94 -10.87
N GLY A 76 4.23 -13.88 -9.96
CA GLY A 76 4.78 -12.63 -9.47
C GLY A 76 5.88 -12.08 -10.35
N TYR A 77 5.74 -10.81 -10.76
CA TYR A 77 6.73 -10.11 -11.59
C TYR A 77 7.21 -8.82 -10.95
N ILE A 78 8.49 -8.54 -11.15
CA ILE A 78 9.10 -7.23 -10.97
C ILE A 78 9.51 -6.73 -12.35
N ARG A 79 9.12 -5.51 -12.69
CA ARG A 79 9.63 -4.79 -13.87
C ARG A 79 10.19 -3.43 -13.46
N THR A 80 11.22 -3.01 -14.17
CA THR A 80 11.78 -1.67 -14.05
C THR A 80 11.56 -0.89 -15.32
N PHE A 81 11.39 0.42 -15.16
CA PHE A 81 11.10 1.33 -16.26
C PHE A 81 11.97 2.57 -16.16
N SER A 82 12.50 3.02 -17.30
CA SER A 82 12.99 4.40 -17.41
C SER A 82 11.84 5.33 -17.76
N ILE A 83 11.85 6.52 -17.18
CA ILE A 83 10.85 7.56 -17.42
C ILE A 83 11.63 8.85 -17.71
N ALA A 84 11.42 9.43 -18.87
CA ALA A 84 12.03 10.72 -19.21
C ALA A 84 11.59 11.80 -18.21
N SER A 85 12.47 12.75 -17.89
CA SER A 85 12.19 13.81 -16.90
C SER A 85 11.00 14.69 -17.27
N ASP A 86 10.68 14.80 -18.55
CA ASP A 86 9.50 15.51 -19.09
C ASP A 86 8.28 14.60 -19.25
N GLY A 87 8.40 13.31 -18.92
CA GLY A 87 7.35 12.28 -19.07
C GLY A 87 7.05 11.87 -20.52
N SER A 88 7.86 12.26 -21.50
CA SER A 88 7.62 11.99 -22.93
C SER A 88 7.82 10.53 -23.32
N THR A 89 8.67 9.79 -22.60
CA THR A 89 8.94 8.38 -22.85
C THR A 89 8.87 7.54 -21.57
N ILE A 90 8.43 6.31 -21.74
CA ILE A 90 8.47 5.25 -20.73
C ILE A 90 8.95 4.01 -21.44
N ASP A 91 10.08 3.44 -21.00
CA ASP A 91 10.67 2.25 -21.59
C ASP A 91 10.93 1.19 -20.50
N GLN A 92 10.60 -0.07 -20.79
CA GLN A 92 10.95 -1.17 -19.90
C GLN A 92 12.46 -1.43 -19.96
N LEU A 93 13.10 -1.56 -18.79
CA LEU A 93 14.53 -1.82 -18.65
C LEU A 93 14.83 -3.28 -18.32
N GLY A 94 14.20 -3.82 -17.30
CA GLY A 94 14.43 -5.18 -16.80
C GLY A 94 13.13 -5.85 -16.36
N GLU A 95 13.22 -7.19 -16.23
CA GLU A 95 12.14 -8.04 -15.74
C GLU A 95 12.69 -9.19 -14.91
N LEU A 96 12.00 -9.54 -13.84
CA LEU A 96 12.20 -10.74 -13.04
C LEU A 96 10.86 -11.37 -12.71
N LYS A 97 10.68 -12.65 -12.97
CA LYS A 97 9.62 -13.45 -12.38
C LYS A 97 10.10 -13.94 -11.00
N PHE A 98 9.59 -13.35 -9.91
CA PHE A 98 10.02 -13.68 -8.55
C PHE A 98 9.21 -14.81 -7.92
N ASP A 99 8.03 -15.11 -8.49
CA ASP A 99 7.21 -16.25 -8.12
C ASP A 99 6.57 -16.87 -9.36
N ASP A 100 6.65 -18.20 -9.50
CA ASP A 100 6.15 -18.95 -10.65
C ASP A 100 4.91 -19.80 -10.34
N GLU A 101 4.29 -19.58 -9.17
CA GLU A 101 3.05 -20.24 -8.79
C GLU A 101 1.91 -19.23 -8.60
N ASP A 102 2.02 -18.32 -7.61
CA ASP A 102 1.00 -17.30 -7.32
C ASP A 102 1.62 -16.13 -6.53
N ALA A 103 1.22 -14.91 -6.84
CA ALA A 103 1.62 -13.73 -6.09
C ALA A 103 0.48 -12.69 -6.07
N ARG A 104 -0.19 -12.56 -4.94
CA ARG A 104 -1.33 -11.67 -4.76
C ARG A 104 -1.09 -10.68 -3.63
N MET A 105 -1.83 -9.57 -3.63
CA MET A 105 -1.82 -8.58 -2.56
C MET A 105 -0.41 -8.07 -2.23
N ILE A 106 0.36 -7.82 -3.28
CA ILE A 106 1.77 -7.47 -3.23
C ILE A 106 1.98 -6.11 -2.57
N ASP A 107 2.96 -6.02 -1.69
CA ASP A 107 3.44 -4.79 -1.07
C ASP A 107 4.96 -4.71 -1.13
N VAL A 108 5.51 -3.49 -1.25
CA VAL A 108 6.93 -3.25 -1.47
C VAL A 108 7.41 -2.16 -0.53
N GLU A 109 8.55 -2.38 0.12
CA GLU A 109 9.29 -1.39 0.89
C GLU A 109 10.76 -1.33 0.45
N GLN A 110 11.40 -0.17 0.60
CA GLN A 110 12.81 0.00 0.28
C GLN A 110 13.70 -0.27 1.50
N ILE A 111 14.71 -1.12 1.31
CA ILE A 111 15.74 -1.41 2.32
C ILE A 111 16.93 -0.46 2.15
N ALA A 112 17.50 -0.45 0.95
CA ALA A 112 18.62 0.38 0.53
C ALA A 112 18.35 0.97 -0.86
N SER A 113 19.26 1.75 -1.41
CA SER A 113 19.07 2.41 -2.71
C SER A 113 18.76 1.44 -3.86
N ASP A 114 19.27 0.21 -3.79
CA ASP A 114 19.17 -0.84 -4.79
C ASP A 114 18.48 -2.12 -4.27
N ILE A 115 18.07 -2.15 -2.99
CA ILE A 115 17.45 -3.32 -2.35
C ILE A 115 16.03 -2.98 -1.89
N PHE A 116 15.11 -3.87 -2.22
CA PHE A 116 13.70 -3.79 -1.87
C PHE A 116 13.26 -5.07 -1.17
N VAL A 117 12.26 -4.98 -0.31
CA VAL A 117 11.55 -6.13 0.24
C VAL A 117 10.13 -6.14 -0.31
N VAL A 118 9.68 -7.33 -0.71
CA VAL A 118 8.35 -7.59 -1.26
C VAL A 118 7.65 -8.61 -0.38
N ALA A 119 6.47 -8.28 0.12
CA ALA A 119 5.59 -9.22 0.81
C ALA A 119 4.36 -9.51 -0.05
N TYR A 120 3.91 -10.75 -0.05
CA TYR A 120 2.78 -11.18 -0.87
C TYR A 120 2.12 -12.43 -0.33
N THR A 121 0.90 -12.68 -0.80
CA THR A 121 0.18 -13.94 -0.63
C THR A 121 0.50 -14.83 -1.82
N GLY A 122 1.06 -15.99 -1.56
CA GLY A 122 1.42 -16.99 -2.56
C GLY A 122 0.35 -18.06 -2.76
N ARG A 123 0.79 -19.20 -3.32
CA ARG A 123 -0.06 -20.38 -3.50
C ARG A 123 -0.61 -20.87 -2.16
N SER A 124 -1.82 -21.43 -2.18
CA SER A 124 -2.54 -21.94 -1.00
C SER A 124 -2.81 -20.88 0.07
N ASP A 125 -2.74 -19.58 -0.30
CA ASP A 125 -2.82 -18.45 0.60
C ASP A 125 -1.63 -18.31 1.58
N ASP A 126 -0.51 -19.01 1.35
CA ASP A 126 0.69 -18.91 2.16
C ASP A 126 1.34 -17.53 2.06
N GLY A 127 1.99 -17.10 3.14
CA GLY A 127 2.64 -15.79 3.21
C GLY A 127 4.12 -15.85 2.88
N PHE A 128 4.54 -15.02 1.94
CA PHE A 128 5.93 -14.90 1.53
C PHE A 128 6.47 -13.49 1.72
N ILE A 129 7.77 -13.43 2.02
CA ILE A 129 8.57 -12.21 2.01
C ILE A 129 9.85 -12.48 1.22
N THR A 130 10.23 -11.59 0.33
CA THR A 130 11.41 -11.76 -0.53
C THR A 130 12.15 -10.45 -0.70
N THR A 131 13.47 -10.53 -0.89
CA THR A 131 14.29 -9.36 -1.23
C THR A 131 14.55 -9.32 -2.72
N ILE A 132 14.56 -8.11 -3.27
CA ILE A 132 14.82 -7.82 -4.67
C ILE A 132 15.98 -6.83 -4.76
N LYS A 133 16.97 -7.15 -5.56
CA LYS A 133 18.10 -6.28 -5.87
C LYS A 133 18.00 -5.79 -7.31
N VAL A 134 18.13 -4.47 -7.50
CA VAL A 134 18.05 -3.83 -8.82
C VAL A 134 19.37 -3.12 -9.10
N SER A 135 19.98 -3.35 -10.26
CA SER A 135 21.19 -2.61 -10.67
C SER A 135 20.91 -1.12 -10.83
N ALA A 136 21.94 -0.28 -10.70
CA ALA A 136 21.81 1.19 -10.79
C ALA A 136 21.20 1.66 -12.11
N ASP A 137 21.39 0.94 -13.21
CA ASP A 137 20.79 1.21 -14.53
C ASP A 137 19.41 0.60 -14.72
N GLY A 138 18.89 -0.11 -13.71
CA GLY A 138 17.57 -0.75 -13.72
C GLY A 138 17.46 -2.02 -14.58
N LYS A 139 18.52 -2.46 -15.26
CA LYS A 139 18.43 -3.56 -16.25
C LYS A 139 18.54 -4.95 -15.66
N THR A 140 19.27 -5.08 -14.55
CA THR A 140 19.46 -6.38 -13.88
C THR A 140 18.67 -6.40 -12.59
N ILE A 141 17.84 -7.43 -12.43
CA ILE A 141 17.03 -7.65 -11.24
C ILE A 141 17.36 -9.06 -10.71
N ALA A 142 17.64 -9.15 -9.42
CA ALA A 142 17.93 -10.41 -8.74
C ALA A 142 17.04 -10.59 -7.52
N GLN A 143 16.88 -11.84 -7.07
CA GLN A 143 16.14 -12.23 -5.86
C GLN A 143 17.11 -12.88 -4.87
N PRO A 144 17.78 -12.09 -4.00
CA PRO A 144 18.78 -12.64 -3.07
C PRO A 144 18.22 -13.64 -2.06
N LYS A 145 17.02 -13.39 -1.54
CA LYS A 145 16.40 -14.22 -0.51
C LYS A 145 14.88 -14.28 -0.65
N LYS A 146 14.31 -15.46 -0.41
CA LYS A 146 12.87 -15.70 -0.24
C LYS A 146 12.65 -16.46 1.05
N LEU A 147 11.62 -16.10 1.81
CA LEU A 147 11.18 -16.73 3.05
C LEU A 147 9.67 -16.91 3.00
N GLU A 148 9.19 -18.12 3.25
CA GLU A 148 7.82 -18.39 3.63
C GLU A 148 7.67 -18.08 5.12
N HIS A 149 6.92 -17.02 5.45
CA HIS A 149 6.78 -16.57 6.83
C HIS A 149 5.53 -17.12 7.52
N ASP A 150 4.58 -17.63 6.75
CA ASP A 150 3.37 -18.27 7.28
C ASP A 150 2.82 -19.25 6.23
N ASN A 151 2.62 -20.51 6.63
CA ASN A 151 2.08 -21.58 5.79
C ASN A 151 0.59 -21.86 6.04
N ALA A 152 -0.11 -20.92 6.66
CA ALA A 152 -1.50 -21.07 7.04
C ALA A 152 -2.31 -19.78 6.74
N ASN A 153 -2.61 -19.53 5.47
CA ASN A 153 -3.48 -18.45 5.02
C ASN A 153 -2.99 -17.05 5.44
N ALA A 154 -1.90 -16.56 4.88
CA ALA A 154 -1.40 -15.21 5.13
C ALA A 154 -1.81 -14.25 4.01
N VAL A 155 -2.96 -13.63 4.14
CA VAL A 155 -3.50 -12.73 3.12
C VAL A 155 -3.37 -11.26 3.51
N GLY A 156 -3.27 -10.38 2.52
CA GLY A 156 -3.31 -8.94 2.71
C GLY A 156 -2.08 -8.34 3.37
N SER A 157 -0.91 -8.90 3.11
CA SER A 157 0.38 -8.44 3.63
C SER A 157 0.64 -6.96 3.37
N ARG A 158 1.07 -6.23 4.41
CA ARG A 158 1.45 -4.81 4.37
C ARG A 158 2.71 -4.60 5.17
N LEU A 159 3.72 -4.08 4.48
CA LEU A 159 5.04 -3.81 5.04
C LEU A 159 5.14 -2.37 5.55
N VAL A 160 5.95 -2.17 6.57
CA VAL A 160 6.40 -0.85 7.01
C VAL A 160 7.79 -0.96 7.62
N LYS A 161 8.63 0.02 7.35
CA LYS A 161 9.95 0.12 7.96
C LYS A 161 9.84 0.57 9.42
N VAL A 162 10.43 -0.19 10.34
CA VAL A 162 10.49 0.16 11.78
C VAL A 162 11.73 0.96 12.08
N ASP A 163 12.90 0.44 11.70
CA ASP A 163 14.22 1.05 11.91
C ASP A 163 15.15 0.77 10.70
N SER A 164 16.45 0.88 10.88
CA SER A 164 17.46 0.71 9.81
C SER A 164 17.35 -0.61 9.07
N ASP A 165 17.19 -1.70 9.81
CA ASP A 165 17.16 -3.09 9.34
C ASP A 165 15.92 -3.87 9.80
N THR A 166 15.09 -3.31 10.69
CA THR A 166 13.86 -3.91 11.18
C THR A 166 12.65 -3.47 10.36
N TYR A 167 11.84 -4.45 9.95
CA TYR A 167 10.59 -4.26 9.19
C TYR A 167 9.45 -4.96 9.90
N ALA A 168 8.27 -4.34 9.87
CA ALA A 168 7.05 -4.95 10.37
C ALA A 168 6.10 -5.28 9.21
N LEU A 169 5.44 -6.43 9.34
CA LEU A 169 4.45 -6.95 8.42
C LEU A 169 3.12 -7.12 9.14
N TYR A 170 2.10 -6.41 8.67
CA TYR A 170 0.71 -6.65 9.06
C TYR A 170 0.06 -7.57 8.03
N TYR A 171 -0.55 -8.65 8.47
CA TYR A 171 -1.22 -9.60 7.59
C TYR A 171 -2.37 -10.32 8.31
N TYR A 172 -3.12 -11.09 7.56
CA TYR A 172 -4.28 -11.82 8.02
C TYR A 172 -4.09 -13.33 7.82
N SER A 173 -4.40 -14.11 8.88
CA SER A 173 -4.47 -15.58 8.85
C SER A 173 -5.78 -16.01 9.51
N ASP A 174 -5.76 -16.80 10.58
CA ASP A 174 -6.92 -17.01 11.46
C ASP A 174 -7.27 -15.74 12.26
N LYS A 175 -6.30 -14.85 12.42
CA LYS A 175 -6.38 -13.53 13.06
C LYS A 175 -5.55 -12.53 12.27
N SER A 176 -5.68 -11.24 12.61
CA SER A 176 -4.67 -10.24 12.21
C SER A 176 -3.41 -10.45 13.02
N TYR A 177 -2.26 -10.35 12.38
CA TYR A 177 -0.95 -10.45 13.01
C TYR A 177 -0.06 -9.28 12.63
N VAL A 178 0.81 -8.89 13.54
CA VAL A 178 2.02 -8.13 13.26
C VAL A 178 3.20 -9.05 13.50
N LYS A 179 4.05 -9.22 12.49
CA LYS A 179 5.37 -9.85 12.57
C LYS A 179 6.45 -8.81 12.34
N THR A 180 7.60 -9.02 12.94
CA THR A 180 8.80 -8.23 12.68
C THR A 180 9.91 -9.10 12.13
N PHE A 181 10.73 -8.48 11.27
CA PHE A 181 11.84 -9.14 10.60
C PHE A 181 13.06 -8.23 10.62
N ASP A 182 14.23 -8.81 10.86
CA ASP A 182 15.50 -8.18 10.56
C ASP A 182 15.93 -8.59 9.15
N ILE A 183 16.24 -7.61 8.31
CA ILE A 183 16.61 -7.81 6.92
C ILE A 183 17.96 -7.12 6.68
N ALA A 184 18.95 -7.90 6.25
CA ALA A 184 20.26 -7.35 5.93
C ALA A 184 20.17 -6.28 4.84
N ALA A 185 21.00 -5.24 4.94
CA ALA A 185 21.00 -4.12 4.00
C ALA A 185 21.31 -4.50 2.54
N ASP A 186 22.00 -5.63 2.34
CA ASP A 186 22.29 -6.23 1.02
C ASP A 186 21.19 -7.21 0.54
N GLY A 187 20.15 -7.42 1.35
CA GLY A 187 19.04 -8.33 1.07
C GLY A 187 19.36 -9.82 1.22
N SER A 188 20.55 -10.19 1.70
CA SER A 188 21.00 -11.60 1.74
C SER A 188 20.31 -12.45 2.82
N THR A 189 19.79 -11.82 3.88
CA THR A 189 19.10 -12.50 4.98
C THR A 189 17.78 -11.85 5.32
N ILE A 190 16.81 -12.68 5.73
CA ILE A 190 15.53 -12.30 6.32
C ILE A 190 15.35 -13.19 7.54
N THR A 191 15.25 -12.60 8.73
CA THR A 191 15.09 -13.32 9.98
C THR A 191 13.84 -12.85 10.72
N GLU A 192 12.91 -13.74 11.02
CA GLU A 192 11.75 -13.43 11.86
C GLU A 192 12.21 -13.14 13.30
N VAL A 193 11.72 -12.03 13.88
CA VAL A 193 12.10 -11.57 15.22
C VAL A 193 10.96 -11.84 16.21
N ALA A 194 9.74 -11.39 15.91
CA ALA A 194 8.58 -11.55 16.78
C ALA A 194 7.26 -11.64 16.00
N LYS A 195 6.23 -12.21 16.65
CA LYS A 195 4.85 -12.30 16.13
C LYS A 195 3.85 -12.02 17.24
N VAL A 196 2.90 -11.13 17.01
CA VAL A 196 1.80 -10.82 17.93
C VAL A 196 0.47 -10.79 17.20
N ALA A 197 -0.55 -11.43 17.78
CA ALA A 197 -1.91 -11.40 17.26
C ALA A 197 -2.63 -10.11 17.68
N ALA A 198 -3.44 -9.54 16.79
CA ALA A 198 -4.35 -8.45 17.11
C ALA A 198 -5.61 -8.94 17.83
N SER A 199 -6.23 -8.05 18.61
CA SER A 199 -7.55 -8.28 19.22
C SER A 199 -8.42 -7.04 18.96
N PRO A 200 -9.71 -7.18 18.53
CA PRO A 200 -10.41 -8.42 18.24
C PRO A 200 -9.89 -9.13 16.99
N SER A 201 -9.99 -10.44 16.96
CA SER A 201 -9.67 -11.25 15.79
C SER A 201 -10.85 -11.26 14.80
N HIS A 202 -10.54 -11.24 13.50
CA HIS A 202 -11.52 -11.39 12.43
C HIS A 202 -11.14 -12.58 11.55
N ASN A 203 -12.08 -13.14 10.83
CA ASN A 203 -11.88 -14.33 10.00
C ASN A 203 -11.31 -13.95 8.62
N HIS A 204 -10.39 -14.71 8.06
CA HIS A 204 -9.63 -14.35 6.85
C HIS A 204 -10.47 -14.23 5.58
N ASP A 205 -11.50 -15.04 5.39
CA ASP A 205 -12.28 -15.15 4.14
C ASP A 205 -12.94 -13.86 3.67
N LYS A 206 -13.03 -12.85 4.54
CA LYS A 206 -13.72 -11.58 4.28
C LYS A 206 -12.87 -10.35 4.62
N THR A 207 -11.56 -10.55 4.81
CA THR A 207 -10.67 -9.47 5.21
C THR A 207 -9.82 -9.00 4.04
N PHE A 208 -9.75 -7.68 3.87
CA PHE A 208 -8.88 -7.02 2.91
C PHE A 208 -7.99 -6.07 3.67
N ALA A 209 -6.68 -6.26 3.61
CA ALA A 209 -5.74 -5.31 4.18
C ALA A 209 -5.86 -3.97 3.45
N GLY A 210 -5.91 -2.90 4.23
CA GLY A 210 -5.81 -1.55 3.76
C GLY A 210 -4.35 -1.11 3.68
N GLN A 211 -3.89 -0.41 4.70
CA GLN A 211 -2.51 0.06 4.82
C GLN A 211 -1.94 -0.24 6.21
N PHE A 212 -0.61 -0.26 6.27
CA PHE A 212 0.16 -0.24 7.52
C PHE A 212 1.18 0.88 7.40
N ILE A 213 1.12 1.87 8.28
CA ILE A 213 1.97 3.07 8.22
C ILE A 213 2.63 3.33 9.57
N LYS A 214 3.79 3.98 9.56
CA LYS A 214 4.45 4.56 10.74
C LYS A 214 4.05 6.02 10.85
N SER A 215 3.57 6.45 12.01
CA SER A 215 3.28 7.85 12.30
C SER A 215 4.55 8.66 12.52
N ASP A 216 4.46 9.98 12.39
CA ASP A 216 5.59 10.87 12.73
C ASP A 216 5.91 10.86 14.25
N GLN A 217 4.97 10.40 15.11
CA GLN A 217 5.16 10.20 16.56
C GLN A 217 5.80 8.86 16.91
N GLY A 218 5.99 7.96 15.93
CA GLY A 218 6.69 6.69 16.10
C GLY A 218 5.82 5.48 16.43
N PHE A 219 4.50 5.64 16.61
CA PHE A 219 3.59 4.49 16.65
C PHE A 219 3.16 4.08 15.24
N PHE A 220 2.56 2.91 15.10
CA PHE A 220 2.12 2.35 13.82
C PHE A 220 0.60 2.27 13.77
N ILE A 221 0.03 2.43 12.57
CA ILE A 221 -1.40 2.32 12.33
C ILE A 221 -1.63 1.28 11.24
N ALA A 222 -2.33 0.21 11.58
CA ALA A 222 -2.84 -0.76 10.62
C ALA A 222 -4.34 -0.53 10.39
N ALA A 223 -4.77 -0.58 9.13
CA ALA A 223 -6.19 -0.57 8.79
C ALA A 223 -6.53 -1.74 7.88
N HIS A 224 -7.72 -2.28 8.08
CA HIS A 224 -8.25 -3.38 7.29
C HIS A 224 -9.77 -3.32 7.22
N THR A 225 -10.34 -4.07 6.28
CA THR A 225 -11.79 -4.26 6.21
C THR A 225 -12.13 -5.72 6.44
N TYR A 226 -13.21 -5.97 7.17
CA TYR A 226 -13.75 -7.29 7.40
C TYR A 226 -15.25 -7.27 7.13
N SER A 227 -15.72 -8.12 6.22
CA SER A 227 -17.13 -8.15 5.82
C SER A 227 -17.63 -6.78 5.34
N SER A 228 -18.49 -6.12 6.11
CA SER A 228 -19.05 -4.79 5.80
C SER A 228 -18.53 -3.68 6.72
N SER A 229 -17.46 -3.92 7.46
CA SER A 229 -16.91 -2.97 8.43
C SER A 229 -15.42 -2.77 8.19
N ALA A 230 -14.94 -1.58 8.52
CA ALA A 230 -13.53 -1.26 8.53
C ALA A 230 -13.02 -1.05 9.96
N TYR A 231 -11.77 -1.39 10.17
CA TYR A 231 -11.10 -1.34 11.45
C TYR A 231 -9.74 -0.69 11.31
N ALA A 232 -9.34 0.04 12.33
CA ALA A 232 -7.97 0.51 12.50
C ALA A 232 -7.44 0.05 13.85
N SER A 233 -6.14 -0.17 13.94
CA SER A 233 -5.46 -0.47 15.19
C SER A 233 -4.14 0.27 15.25
N THR A 234 -3.77 0.70 16.46
CA THR A 234 -2.48 1.34 16.73
C THR A 234 -1.57 0.39 17.48
N TRP A 235 -0.27 0.50 17.18
CA TRP A 235 0.75 -0.42 17.66
C TRP A 235 1.99 0.34 18.08
N THR A 236 2.69 -0.16 19.08
CA THR A 236 4.08 0.18 19.37
C THR A 236 4.96 -1.00 19.02
N ILE A 237 6.07 -0.73 18.36
CA ILE A 237 7.08 -1.72 17.99
C ILE A 237 8.42 -1.13 18.40
N SER A 238 9.21 -1.89 19.18
CA SER A 238 10.58 -1.47 19.54
C SER A 238 11.46 -1.46 18.28
N ASN A 239 12.50 -0.64 18.27
CA ASN A 239 13.39 -0.51 17.12
C ASN A 239 14.04 -1.85 16.74
N ASP A 240 14.38 -2.69 17.74
CA ASP A 240 14.89 -4.04 17.52
C ASP A 240 13.82 -5.09 17.17
N GLY A 241 12.57 -4.69 16.97
CA GLY A 241 11.45 -5.55 16.59
C GLY A 241 10.99 -6.56 17.65
N LYS A 242 11.66 -6.68 18.80
CA LYS A 242 11.37 -7.76 19.79
C LYS A 242 10.10 -7.51 20.60
N SER A 243 9.72 -6.25 20.79
CA SER A 243 8.52 -5.87 21.52
C SER A 243 7.49 -5.31 20.56
N ILE A 244 6.33 -5.96 20.49
CA ILE A 244 5.17 -5.56 19.71
C ILE A 244 3.98 -5.47 20.66
N ALA A 245 3.30 -4.35 20.72
CA ALA A 245 2.08 -4.19 21.52
C ALA A 245 1.00 -3.41 20.79
N MET A 246 -0.20 -3.98 20.71
CA MET A 246 -1.37 -3.25 20.27
C MET A 246 -1.83 -2.28 21.37
N LYS A 247 -2.01 -1.01 21.02
CA LYS A 247 -2.48 0.02 21.96
C LYS A 247 -3.98 0.19 21.93
N LYS A 248 -4.56 0.25 20.74
CA LYS A 248 -5.99 0.49 20.58
C LYS A 248 -6.49 -0.18 19.29
N ALA A 249 -7.71 -0.70 19.34
CA ALA A 249 -8.49 -1.05 18.16
C ALA A 249 -9.72 -0.13 18.07
N GLN A 250 -10.07 0.27 16.86
CA GLN A 250 -11.18 1.16 16.57
C GLN A 250 -11.96 0.67 15.35
N THR A 251 -13.28 0.56 15.47
CA THR A 251 -14.16 0.40 14.31
C THR A 251 -14.29 1.74 13.59
N LEU A 252 -13.99 1.74 12.31
CA LEU A 252 -14.18 2.91 11.46
C LEU A 252 -15.60 2.87 10.89
N SER A 253 -16.48 3.69 11.45
CA SER A 253 -17.90 3.72 11.08
C SER A 253 -18.11 4.05 9.60
N ASN A 254 -19.02 3.31 8.94
CA ASN A 254 -19.46 3.57 7.57
C ASN A 254 -18.38 3.41 6.49
N PHE A 255 -17.39 2.54 6.71
CA PHE A 255 -16.48 2.05 5.67
C PHE A 255 -16.70 0.56 5.38
N ARG A 256 -16.50 0.14 4.13
CA ARG A 256 -16.70 -1.24 3.72
C ARG A 256 -15.49 -1.89 3.04
N TYR A 257 -14.84 -1.23 2.10
CA TYR A 257 -13.75 -1.79 1.31
C TYR A 257 -12.60 -0.81 1.16
N GLY A 258 -11.39 -1.36 1.12
CA GLY A 258 -10.15 -0.66 0.81
C GLY A 258 -9.92 0.57 1.70
N ILE A 259 -8.87 0.57 2.50
CA ILE A 259 -8.55 1.72 3.35
C ILE A 259 -7.18 2.26 2.96
N SER A 260 -7.13 3.55 2.68
CA SER A 260 -5.88 4.31 2.60
C SER A 260 -5.81 5.30 3.75
N ILE A 261 -4.63 5.45 4.34
CA ILE A 261 -4.39 6.29 5.52
C ILE A 261 -3.43 7.40 5.13
N VAL A 262 -3.76 8.63 5.51
CA VAL A 262 -2.88 9.79 5.34
C VAL A 262 -2.79 10.54 6.66
N GLN A 263 -1.57 10.74 7.16
CA GLN A 263 -1.33 11.65 8.27
C GLN A 263 -1.39 13.10 7.74
N LEU A 264 -2.34 13.88 8.24
CA LEU A 264 -2.56 15.28 7.82
C LEU A 264 -1.64 16.24 8.59
N ASP A 265 -1.58 16.06 9.90
CA ASP A 265 -0.74 16.82 10.83
C ASP A 265 -0.23 15.92 11.97
N SER A 266 0.20 16.50 13.09
CA SER A 266 0.82 15.75 14.19
C SER A 266 -0.09 14.66 14.81
N ASP A 267 -1.39 14.86 14.85
CA ASP A 267 -2.35 13.98 15.53
C ASP A 267 -3.57 13.63 14.67
N THR A 268 -3.78 14.31 13.54
CA THR A 268 -4.94 14.11 12.67
C THR A 268 -4.63 13.18 11.50
N TYR A 269 -5.43 12.15 11.34
CA TYR A 269 -5.33 11.14 10.29
C TYR A 269 -6.60 11.08 9.46
N ALA A 270 -6.46 11.05 8.15
CA ALA A 270 -7.56 10.82 7.22
C ALA A 270 -7.55 9.38 6.72
N PHE A 271 -8.68 8.73 6.82
CA PHE A 271 -8.95 7.39 6.30
C PHE A 271 -9.85 7.54 5.08
N PHE A 272 -9.39 7.01 3.96
CA PHE A 272 -10.11 7.02 2.68
C PHE A 272 -10.57 5.60 2.36
N GLY A 273 -11.81 5.44 1.94
CA GLY A 273 -12.34 4.11 1.63
C GLY A 273 -13.69 4.19 0.92
N ASN A 274 -14.28 3.02 0.65
CA ASN A 274 -15.66 2.93 0.22
C ASN A 274 -16.57 3.12 1.43
N GLY A 275 -17.43 4.13 1.39
CA GLY A 275 -18.29 4.51 2.50
C GLY A 275 -19.78 4.47 2.17
N TYR A 276 -20.58 4.48 3.22
CA TYR A 276 -22.04 4.48 3.16
C TYR A 276 -22.57 5.90 3.17
N ASN A 277 -23.39 6.28 2.20
CA ASN A 277 -24.12 7.55 2.20
C ASN A 277 -25.59 7.32 2.54
N LYS A 278 -26.06 7.91 3.65
CA LYS A 278 -27.43 7.77 4.17
C LYS A 278 -28.49 8.56 3.38
N LYS A 279 -28.15 9.29 2.33
CA LYS A 279 -29.07 10.19 1.67
C LYS A 279 -29.51 9.72 0.28
N HIS A 280 -30.48 8.82 0.24
CA HIS A 280 -31.45 8.86 -0.85
C HIS A 280 -32.84 8.54 -0.28
N ASN A 281 -33.85 9.35 -0.67
CA ASN A 281 -35.24 9.23 -0.26
C ASN A 281 -35.95 7.96 -0.79
N SER A 282 -35.21 7.08 -1.49
CA SER A 282 -35.74 5.84 -2.09
C SER A 282 -35.47 4.58 -1.28
N GLY A 283 -34.87 4.68 -0.08
CA GLY A 283 -34.53 3.50 0.73
C GLY A 283 -33.35 2.67 0.22
N SER A 284 -32.77 3.03 -0.91
CA SER A 284 -31.61 2.35 -1.48
C SER A 284 -30.30 2.81 -0.80
N ILE A 285 -29.45 1.85 -0.50
CA ILE A 285 -28.12 2.08 0.04
C ILE A 285 -27.20 2.45 -1.12
N ASN A 286 -26.78 3.71 -1.22
CA ASN A 286 -25.77 4.13 -2.17
C ASN A 286 -24.40 4.12 -1.51
N TRP A 287 -23.47 3.38 -2.09
CA TRP A 287 -22.07 3.34 -1.71
C TRP A 287 -21.31 4.39 -2.52
N GLY A 288 -20.46 5.16 -1.87
CA GLY A 288 -19.63 6.16 -2.50
C GLY A 288 -18.24 6.19 -1.87
N SER A 289 -17.34 6.94 -2.49
CA SER A 289 -16.04 7.22 -1.89
C SER A 289 -16.22 8.10 -0.65
N ALA A 290 -15.53 7.78 0.43
CA ALA A 290 -15.64 8.49 1.68
C ALA A 290 -14.27 8.78 2.30
N VAL A 291 -14.20 9.87 3.05
CA VAL A 291 -13.11 10.18 3.96
C VAL A 291 -13.67 10.38 5.37
N ARG A 292 -12.90 9.91 6.36
CA ARG A 292 -13.17 10.15 7.79
C ARG A 292 -11.88 10.59 8.43
N THR A 293 -11.94 11.64 9.24
CA THR A 293 -10.78 12.12 10.00
C THR A 293 -10.92 11.78 11.47
N TYR A 294 -9.81 11.37 12.04
CA TYR A 294 -9.68 11.06 13.46
C TYR A 294 -8.43 11.72 14.00
N ASP A 295 -8.53 12.21 15.24
CA ASP A 295 -7.35 12.48 16.05
C ASP A 295 -6.94 11.18 16.72
N ILE A 296 -5.65 10.89 16.66
CA ILE A 296 -5.06 9.76 17.35
C ILE A 296 -4.06 10.32 18.35
N ALA A 297 -4.22 9.94 19.62
CA ALA A 297 -3.31 10.39 20.67
C ALA A 297 -1.84 10.07 20.28
N VAL A 298 -0.92 10.92 20.71
CA VAL A 298 0.53 10.83 20.37
C VAL A 298 1.19 9.51 20.78
N ASP A 299 0.59 8.76 21.72
CA ASP A 299 1.00 7.44 22.14
C ASP A 299 0.19 6.31 21.49
N GLY A 300 -0.73 6.64 20.58
CA GLY A 300 -1.62 5.70 19.92
C GLY A 300 -2.77 5.15 20.78
N SER A 301 -3.00 5.66 21.99
CA SER A 301 -3.93 5.07 22.97
C SER A 301 -5.41 5.35 22.69
N SER A 302 -5.74 6.33 21.84
CA SER A 302 -7.14 6.68 21.57
C SER A 302 -7.37 7.18 20.15
N PHE A 303 -8.60 7.00 19.68
CA PHE A 303 -9.14 7.58 18.45
C PHE A 303 -10.32 8.49 18.79
N THR A 304 -10.29 9.71 18.34
CA THR A 304 -11.39 10.68 18.45
C THR A 304 -11.87 11.06 17.06
N TYR A 305 -13.10 10.73 16.72
CA TYR A 305 -13.69 11.12 15.43
C TYR A 305 -13.83 12.64 15.32
N ARG A 306 -13.33 13.22 14.24
CA ARG A 306 -13.47 14.66 13.95
C ARG A 306 -14.58 14.95 12.95
N SER A 307 -14.42 14.42 11.74
CA SER A 307 -15.34 14.75 10.65
C SER A 307 -15.33 13.66 9.58
N GLY A 308 -16.25 13.75 8.65
CA GLY A 308 -16.25 12.89 7.49
C GLY A 308 -17.21 13.38 6.43
N MET A 309 -16.84 13.08 5.19
CA MET A 309 -17.66 13.36 4.02
C MET A 309 -17.63 12.19 3.05
N THR A 310 -18.63 12.11 2.21
CA THR A 310 -18.61 11.28 1.00
C THR A 310 -18.33 12.18 -0.20
N TYR A 311 -17.52 11.67 -1.12
CA TYR A 311 -17.19 12.32 -2.38
C TYR A 311 -17.33 11.29 -3.50
N GLY A 312 -17.97 11.68 -4.60
CA GLY A 312 -18.28 10.75 -5.69
C GLY A 312 -19.48 9.85 -5.41
N ASP A 313 -20.22 9.56 -6.46
CA ASP A 313 -21.49 8.83 -6.41
C ASP A 313 -21.32 7.31 -6.64
N ASN A 314 -20.12 6.86 -6.99
CA ASN A 314 -19.80 5.47 -7.31
C ASN A 314 -18.88 4.83 -6.27
N SER A 315 -18.98 3.52 -6.16
CA SER A 315 -18.17 2.71 -5.25
C SER A 315 -16.70 2.73 -5.67
N ASN A 316 -15.90 3.51 -4.97
CA ASN A 316 -14.44 3.50 -5.17
C ASN A 316 -13.83 2.39 -4.33
N PHE A 317 -13.51 1.26 -4.98
CA PHE A 317 -12.85 0.15 -4.32
C PHE A 317 -11.34 0.41 -4.29
N TYR A 318 -10.73 0.25 -3.09
CA TYR A 318 -9.27 0.32 -2.90
C TYR A 318 -8.65 1.68 -3.29
N PRO A 319 -9.04 2.78 -2.63
CA PRO A 319 -8.42 4.07 -2.88
C PRO A 319 -6.94 4.05 -2.48
N SER A 320 -6.15 4.82 -3.22
CA SER A 320 -4.80 5.20 -2.83
C SER A 320 -4.77 6.71 -2.60
N ALA A 321 -4.33 7.14 -1.44
CA ALA A 321 -4.29 8.54 -1.07
C ALA A 321 -2.86 8.97 -0.72
N LEU A 322 -2.50 10.19 -1.09
CA LEU A 322 -1.17 10.77 -0.87
C LEU A 322 -1.32 12.22 -0.43
N LYS A 323 -0.67 12.60 0.67
CA LYS A 323 -0.51 13.99 1.07
C LYS A 323 0.47 14.67 0.13
N LEU A 324 0.02 15.68 -0.61
CA LEU A 324 0.86 16.49 -1.50
C LEU A 324 1.52 17.62 -0.73
N LYS A 325 0.74 18.32 0.09
CA LYS A 325 1.20 19.40 1.00
C LYS A 325 0.14 19.60 2.07
N ASP A 326 0.37 20.50 3.00
CA ASP A 326 -0.58 20.81 4.07
C ASP A 326 -1.94 21.21 3.48
N GLY A 327 -2.99 20.53 3.95
CA GLY A 327 -4.38 20.72 3.52
C GLY A 327 -4.72 20.12 2.15
N ILE A 328 -3.78 19.49 1.41
CA ILE A 328 -4.06 18.90 0.10
C ILE A 328 -3.67 17.43 0.06
N VAL A 329 -4.64 16.58 -0.25
CA VAL A 329 -4.49 15.15 -0.46
C VAL A 329 -4.97 14.79 -1.86
N ALA A 330 -4.14 14.07 -2.61
CA ALA A 330 -4.55 13.42 -3.85
C ALA A 330 -5.11 12.04 -3.54
N VAL A 331 -6.22 11.67 -4.17
CA VAL A 331 -6.83 10.34 -4.04
C VAL A 331 -7.06 9.76 -5.42
N ALA A 332 -6.62 8.54 -5.61
CA ALA A 332 -6.88 7.74 -6.81
C ALA A 332 -7.64 6.48 -6.43
N GLY A 333 -8.50 6.00 -7.30
CA GLY A 333 -9.25 4.76 -7.11
C GLY A 333 -9.98 4.38 -8.40
N ASN A 334 -10.56 3.18 -8.43
CA ASN A 334 -11.40 2.77 -9.55
C ASN A 334 -12.87 3.16 -9.28
N ASP A 335 -13.60 3.45 -10.33
CA ASP A 335 -15.00 3.88 -10.29
C ASP A 335 -16.01 2.72 -10.20
N GLY A 336 -15.53 1.48 -10.11
CA GLY A 336 -16.37 0.30 -9.89
C GLY A 336 -17.22 -0.12 -11.10
N ASN A 337 -16.93 0.39 -12.31
CA ASN A 337 -17.55 -0.05 -13.56
C ASN A 337 -16.81 -1.22 -14.22
#